data_ef04d8170fefa878ee500230eb31a05f
#
_entry.id   ef04d8170fefa878ee500230eb31a05f
#
_cell.length_a   1.000
_cell.length_b   1.000
_cell.length_c   1.000
_cell.angle_alpha   90.00
_cell.angle_beta   90.00
_cell.angle_gamma   90.00
#
_symmetry.space_group_name_H-M   'P 1'
#
loop_
_entity.id
_entity.type
_entity.pdbx_description
1 polymer ?
#
loop_
_entity_poly.entity_id
_entity_poly.type
_entity_poly.pdbx_seq_one_letter_code
_entity_poly.pdbx_strand_id
1 'polypeptide(L)'
;CCFATGIDPADTAIILNRDLDKLNTWASKWKVTFNPGKSKDIIFSEKKFLFNSPPLILDGAFVERVHEHKHLGIYLSSTLCWTRQVYETCLRANRKLAVLRSIRYLKRSTLDLLYKVCVRSTIEYGLVLYWHTLKPTQKAQISRIQYRGAKICSGALHFTSQLRLEQDLSWESIDNRARFLGLSIFHKIHLGASRPLIKTCMPEINTNRTRSAGLYKTTKYFSQKYNNSFFPLFSKYWSKLPLNLRSEQDILIFKENLKLTIKPKRQKHYAYGDKHTNALLCRLRVGRSLLKSHSFAINMSSTDRCLCGEIDTIQSYFFSCFLFQNERLVLLDKINQILPRFHKMTKSEQCDVLLYGINTHNILPDPRNRVITYAVQYFI
;
A
#
# COMPACT_ATOMS: atom_id res chain seq x y z
N CYS A 1 28.24 8.40 -2.00
CA CYS A 1 27.82 8.16 -3.38
C CYS A 1 28.12 9.43 -4.20
N CYS A 2 28.97 9.29 -5.23
CA CYS A 2 29.25 10.35 -6.20
C CYS A 2 28.41 10.08 -7.45
N PHE A 3 27.99 11.09 -8.15
CA PHE A 3 27.32 10.95 -9.44
C PHE A 3 27.59 12.16 -10.33
N ALA A 4 27.61 11.93 -11.63
CA ALA A 4 27.64 12.96 -12.65
C ALA A 4 26.59 12.64 -13.72
N THR A 5 26.15 13.65 -14.42
CA THR A 5 25.19 13.54 -15.54
C THR A 5 25.79 14.17 -16.78
N GLY A 6 25.60 13.55 -17.93
CA GLY A 6 26.14 14.05 -19.20
C GLY A 6 25.57 13.27 -20.38
N ILE A 7 25.92 13.71 -21.57
CA ILE A 7 25.54 13.07 -22.83
C ILE A 7 26.47 11.90 -23.13
N ASP A 8 27.78 12.10 -22.89
CA ASP A 8 28.83 11.11 -23.08
C ASP A 8 29.30 10.52 -21.74
N PRO A 9 29.29 9.19 -21.58
CA PRO A 9 29.86 8.52 -20.42
C PRO A 9 31.35 8.80 -20.20
N ALA A 10 32.14 9.06 -21.26
CA ALA A 10 33.55 9.37 -21.13
C ALA A 10 33.76 10.70 -20.41
N ASP A 11 33.05 11.75 -20.80
CA ASP A 11 33.10 13.05 -20.14
C ASP A 11 32.69 12.97 -18.67
N THR A 12 31.61 12.20 -18.38
CA THR A 12 31.15 12.01 -17.00
C THR A 12 32.16 11.23 -16.15
N ALA A 13 32.88 10.27 -16.74
CA ALA A 13 33.95 9.55 -16.04
C ALA A 13 35.16 10.45 -15.69
N ILE A 14 35.53 11.38 -16.59
CA ILE A 14 36.57 12.38 -16.31
C ILE A 14 36.17 13.29 -15.12
N ILE A 15 34.90 13.76 -15.11
CA ILE A 15 34.38 14.57 -14.00
C ILE A 15 34.42 13.79 -12.69
N LEU A 16 33.96 12.52 -12.71
CA LEU A 16 33.95 11.67 -11.52
C LEU A 16 35.34 11.34 -11.01
N ASN A 17 36.32 11.05 -11.90
CA ASN A 17 37.71 10.78 -11.48
C ASN A 17 38.31 12.01 -10.79
N ARG A 18 38.09 13.22 -11.32
CA ARG A 18 38.54 14.46 -10.67
C ARG A 18 37.90 14.66 -9.26
N ASP A 19 36.65 14.26 -9.08
CA ASP A 19 36.00 14.34 -7.77
C ASP A 19 36.47 13.23 -6.82
N LEU A 20 36.78 12.03 -7.35
CA LEU A 20 37.38 10.95 -6.58
C LEU A 20 38.78 11.32 -6.09
N ASP A 21 39.59 12.02 -6.90
CA ASP A 21 40.93 12.53 -6.49
C ASP A 21 40.82 13.51 -5.30
N LYS A 22 39.81 14.39 -5.32
CA LYS A 22 39.56 15.27 -4.18
C LYS A 22 39.18 14.48 -2.93
N LEU A 23 38.36 13.41 -3.09
CA LEU A 23 38.00 12.54 -2.01
C LEU A 23 39.20 11.76 -1.46
N ASN A 24 40.11 11.28 -2.33
CA ASN A 24 41.34 10.61 -1.92
C ASN A 24 42.24 11.59 -1.13
N THR A 25 42.38 12.82 -1.60
CA THR A 25 43.14 13.87 -0.90
C THR A 25 42.53 14.16 0.50
N TRP A 26 41.19 14.26 0.57
CA TRP A 26 40.50 14.44 1.83
C TRP A 26 40.72 13.23 2.77
N ALA A 27 40.56 12.02 2.26
CA ALA A 27 40.74 10.77 3.00
C ALA A 27 42.15 10.65 3.58
N SER A 28 43.18 10.97 2.80
CA SER A 28 44.58 10.96 3.24
C SER A 28 44.82 11.96 4.36
N LYS A 29 44.24 13.18 4.26
CA LYS A 29 44.30 14.21 5.31
C LYS A 29 43.67 13.75 6.63
N TRP A 30 42.57 13.03 6.56
CA TRP A 30 41.82 12.56 7.72
C TRP A 30 42.15 11.14 8.13
N LYS A 31 43.18 10.51 7.50
CA LYS A 31 43.60 9.13 7.75
C LYS A 31 42.44 8.12 7.64
N VAL A 32 41.54 8.35 6.68
CA VAL A 32 40.46 7.43 6.34
C VAL A 32 40.81 6.70 5.06
N THR A 33 40.60 5.39 4.99
CA THR A 33 40.82 4.59 3.79
C THR A 33 39.50 4.19 3.17
N PHE A 34 39.35 4.35 1.88
CA PHE A 34 38.26 3.79 1.12
C PHE A 34 38.54 2.33 0.76
N ASN A 35 37.49 1.57 0.50
CA ASN A 35 37.60 0.19 0.03
C ASN A 35 37.13 0.11 -1.43
N PRO A 36 38.06 0.13 -2.43
CA PRO A 36 37.71 0.04 -3.84
C PRO A 36 36.95 -1.25 -4.18
N GLY A 37 37.28 -2.39 -3.55
CA GLY A 37 36.62 -3.67 -3.78
C GLY A 37 35.12 -3.70 -3.38
N LYS A 38 34.73 -2.84 -2.45
CA LYS A 38 33.32 -2.65 -2.06
C LYS A 38 32.62 -1.51 -2.81
N SER A 39 33.37 -0.70 -3.55
CA SER A 39 32.86 0.37 -4.39
C SER A 39 32.49 -0.17 -5.77
N LYS A 40 31.42 0.33 -6.35
CA LYS A 40 30.95 -0.09 -7.68
C LYS A 40 30.61 1.11 -8.53
N ASP A 41 30.90 1.03 -9.81
CA ASP A 41 30.52 1.98 -10.84
C ASP A 41 29.30 1.44 -11.60
N ILE A 42 28.27 2.28 -11.79
CA ILE A 42 27.09 1.95 -12.56
C ILE A 42 26.68 3.11 -13.45
N ILE A 43 26.58 2.86 -14.75
CA ILE A 43 26.10 3.83 -15.72
C ILE A 43 24.62 3.60 -15.97
N PHE A 44 23.78 4.59 -15.69
CA PHE A 44 22.35 4.54 -15.95
C PHE A 44 22.06 5.07 -17.35
N SER A 45 21.69 4.19 -18.29
CA SER A 45 21.32 4.55 -19.66
C SER A 45 20.36 3.53 -20.27
N GLU A 46 19.44 4.01 -21.13
CA GLU A 46 18.61 3.13 -21.99
C GLU A 46 19.27 2.88 -23.35
N LYS A 47 20.33 3.61 -23.67
CA LYS A 47 21.05 3.43 -24.92
C LYS A 47 21.94 2.17 -24.82
N LYS A 48 21.88 1.33 -25.85
CA LYS A 48 22.76 0.18 -26.00
C LYS A 48 24.10 0.64 -26.61
N PHE A 49 24.89 1.38 -25.86
CA PHE A 49 26.25 1.71 -26.29
C PHE A 49 27.25 0.72 -25.67
N LEU A 50 28.23 0.32 -26.46
CA LEU A 50 29.52 -0.13 -25.94
C LEU A 50 30.17 1.11 -25.31
N PHE A 51 30.05 1.24 -24.00
CA PHE A 51 30.60 2.38 -23.29
C PHE A 51 32.11 2.25 -23.21
N ASN A 52 32.81 2.89 -24.13
CA ASN A 52 34.25 3.07 -24.07
C ASN A 52 34.60 4.25 -23.15
N SER A 53 34.10 4.22 -21.90
CA SER A 53 34.41 5.26 -20.92
C SER A 53 35.61 4.83 -20.05
N PRO A 54 36.47 5.78 -19.67
CA PRO A 54 37.58 5.52 -18.77
C PRO A 54 37.10 4.84 -17.47
N PRO A 55 37.91 3.94 -16.89
CA PRO A 55 37.60 3.37 -15.59
C PRO A 55 37.68 4.45 -14.51
N LEU A 56 36.84 4.29 -13.46
CA LEU A 56 36.95 5.10 -12.27
C LEU A 56 38.07 4.55 -11.38
N ILE A 57 38.82 5.46 -10.76
CA ILE A 57 39.97 5.13 -9.90
C ILE A 57 39.66 5.67 -8.49
N LEU A 58 39.75 4.80 -7.49
CA LEU A 58 39.59 5.16 -6.08
C LEU A 58 40.75 4.56 -5.29
N ASP A 59 41.46 5.41 -4.58
CA ASP A 59 42.65 5.00 -3.77
C ASP A 59 43.63 4.16 -4.56
N GLY A 60 43.97 4.59 -5.80
CA GLY A 60 44.90 3.94 -6.70
C GLY A 60 44.40 2.65 -7.36
N ALA A 61 43.19 2.17 -7.07
CA ALA A 61 42.64 0.94 -7.65
C ALA A 61 41.40 1.22 -8.53
N PHE A 62 41.23 0.35 -9.55
CA PHE A 62 40.05 0.44 -10.41
C PHE A 62 38.78 0.06 -9.68
N VAL A 63 37.74 0.87 -9.86
CA VAL A 63 36.38 0.57 -9.38
C VAL A 63 35.69 -0.31 -10.40
N GLU A 64 35.19 -1.47 -9.95
CA GLU A 64 34.50 -2.43 -10.80
C GLU A 64 33.18 -1.84 -11.34
N ARG A 65 33.03 -1.87 -12.69
CA ARG A 65 31.79 -1.50 -13.37
C ARG A 65 30.83 -2.66 -13.38
N VAL A 66 29.58 -2.38 -12.93
CA VAL A 66 28.53 -3.40 -12.82
C VAL A 66 27.24 -2.95 -13.51
N HIS A 67 26.44 -3.90 -13.98
CA HIS A 67 25.11 -3.64 -14.54
C HIS A 67 24.01 -3.61 -13.48
N GLU A 68 24.28 -4.16 -12.32
CA GLU A 68 23.35 -4.18 -11.19
C GLU A 68 24.10 -4.05 -9.86
N HIS A 69 23.60 -3.23 -8.97
CA HIS A 69 24.19 -3.05 -7.65
C HIS A 69 23.09 -2.91 -6.58
N LYS A 70 23.35 -3.51 -5.42
CA LYS A 70 22.49 -3.34 -4.23
C LYS A 70 22.99 -2.18 -3.39
N HIS A 71 22.32 -1.03 -3.47
CA HIS A 71 22.65 0.15 -2.68
C HIS A 71 21.58 0.38 -1.58
N LEU A 72 22.01 0.46 -0.33
CA LEU A 72 21.11 0.64 0.83
C LEU A 72 19.89 -0.30 0.82
N GLY A 73 20.08 -1.54 0.40
CA GLY A 73 19.01 -2.55 0.35
C GLY A 73 18.12 -2.52 -0.89
N ILE A 74 18.33 -1.58 -1.81
CA ILE A 74 17.60 -1.46 -3.08
C ILE A 74 18.52 -1.92 -4.22
N TYR A 75 17.99 -2.77 -5.10
CA TYR A 75 18.69 -3.22 -6.31
C TYR A 75 18.47 -2.21 -7.43
N LEU A 76 19.55 -1.60 -7.87
CA LEU A 76 19.60 -0.65 -8.99
C LEU A 76 20.21 -1.35 -10.19
N SER A 77 19.53 -1.36 -11.32
CA SER A 77 20.08 -1.83 -12.59
C SER A 77 20.41 -0.66 -13.51
N SER A 78 21.40 -0.82 -14.39
CA SER A 78 21.84 0.21 -15.36
C SER A 78 20.69 0.75 -16.25
N THR A 79 19.67 -0.06 -16.48
CA THR A 79 18.47 0.31 -17.26
C THR A 79 17.32 0.76 -16.37
N LEU A 80 17.50 0.86 -15.05
CA LEU A 80 16.43 1.09 -14.06
C LEU A 80 15.28 0.10 -14.21
N CYS A 81 15.60 -1.15 -14.54
CA CYS A 81 14.64 -2.25 -14.53
C CYS A 81 14.51 -2.79 -13.11
N TRP A 82 13.29 -2.82 -12.58
CA TRP A 82 13.03 -3.19 -11.18
C TRP A 82 12.74 -4.68 -10.97
N THR A 83 12.99 -5.54 -11.94
CA THR A 83 12.64 -6.97 -11.86
C THR A 83 13.32 -7.65 -10.66
N ARG A 84 14.60 -7.41 -10.45
CA ARG A 84 15.35 -7.96 -9.31
C ARG A 84 14.83 -7.41 -7.99
N GLN A 85 14.58 -6.10 -7.89
CA GLN A 85 14.04 -5.47 -6.70
C GLN A 85 12.67 -6.04 -6.32
N VAL A 86 11.77 -6.20 -7.29
CA VAL A 86 10.43 -6.79 -7.07
C VAL A 86 10.55 -8.23 -6.60
N TYR A 87 11.39 -9.05 -7.26
CA TYR A 87 11.63 -10.44 -6.88
C TYR A 87 12.11 -10.54 -5.42
N GLU A 88 13.14 -9.80 -5.05
CA GLU A 88 13.71 -9.83 -3.69
C GLU A 88 12.73 -9.31 -2.63
N THR A 89 11.96 -8.27 -2.96
CA THR A 89 10.91 -7.76 -2.08
C THR A 89 9.82 -8.81 -1.86
N CYS A 90 9.37 -9.46 -2.93
CA CYS A 90 8.37 -10.52 -2.86
C CYS A 90 8.88 -11.73 -2.08
N LEU A 91 10.14 -12.13 -2.28
CA LEU A 91 10.75 -13.24 -1.57
C LEU A 91 10.79 -12.98 -0.05
N ARG A 92 11.31 -11.81 0.36
CA ARG A 92 11.38 -11.41 1.77
C ARG A 92 10.00 -11.30 2.41
N ALA A 93 9.04 -10.70 1.71
CA ALA A 93 7.68 -10.54 2.21
C ALA A 93 6.95 -11.87 2.32
N ASN A 94 7.13 -12.80 1.38
CA ASN A 94 6.54 -14.15 1.44
C ASN A 94 7.09 -14.99 2.60
N ARG A 95 8.40 -14.89 2.92
CA ARG A 95 8.96 -15.54 4.12
C ARG A 95 8.27 -15.05 5.40
N LYS A 96 8.03 -13.75 5.52
CA LYS A 96 7.30 -13.16 6.67
C LYS A 96 5.82 -13.54 6.67
N LEU A 97 5.19 -13.69 5.50
CA LEU A 97 3.82 -14.21 5.41
C LEU A 97 3.72 -15.67 5.86
N ALA A 98 4.74 -16.49 5.60
CA ALA A 98 4.76 -17.87 6.10
C ALA A 98 4.74 -17.92 7.63
N VAL A 99 5.54 -17.06 8.28
CA VAL A 99 5.50 -16.91 9.76
C VAL A 99 4.13 -16.39 10.22
N LEU A 100 3.56 -15.39 9.55
CA LEU A 100 2.22 -14.90 9.90
C LEU A 100 1.14 -16.01 9.77
N ARG A 101 1.30 -16.90 8.81
CA ARG A 101 0.39 -18.04 8.62
C ARG A 101 0.50 -19.07 9.75
N SER A 102 1.69 -19.36 10.28
CA SER A 102 1.87 -20.30 11.38
C SER A 102 1.18 -19.84 12.66
N ILE A 103 1.15 -18.52 12.89
CA ILE A 103 0.49 -17.89 14.05
C ILE A 103 -0.93 -17.41 13.76
N ARG A 104 -1.57 -17.92 12.71
CA ARG A 104 -2.92 -17.51 12.28
C ARG A 104 -4.02 -17.69 13.33
N TYR A 105 -3.76 -18.42 14.43
CA TYR A 105 -4.66 -18.61 15.55
C TYR A 105 -4.82 -17.38 16.44
N LEU A 106 -3.91 -16.40 16.35
CA LEU A 106 -3.97 -15.17 17.13
C LEU A 106 -5.18 -14.30 16.73
N LYS A 107 -5.55 -13.41 17.63
CA LYS A 107 -6.64 -12.44 17.39
C LYS A 107 -6.35 -11.62 16.13
N ARG A 108 -7.41 -11.29 15.39
CA ARG A 108 -7.31 -10.54 14.15
C ARG A 108 -6.57 -9.21 14.28
N SER A 109 -6.81 -8.44 15.37
CA SER A 109 -6.13 -7.17 15.62
C SER A 109 -4.62 -7.34 15.71
N THR A 110 -4.17 -8.41 16.38
CA THR A 110 -2.74 -8.77 16.48
C THR A 110 -2.17 -9.16 15.12
N LEU A 111 -2.88 -9.99 14.35
CA LEU A 111 -2.46 -10.37 12.99
C LEU A 111 -2.38 -9.15 12.05
N ASP A 112 -3.36 -8.22 12.13
CA ASP A 112 -3.36 -6.98 11.37
C ASP A 112 -2.14 -6.10 11.72
N LEU A 113 -1.82 -5.98 12.99
CA LEU A 113 -0.64 -5.26 13.47
C LEU A 113 0.65 -5.91 12.95
N LEU A 114 0.80 -7.22 13.15
CA LEU A 114 1.98 -7.98 12.70
C LEU A 114 2.17 -7.92 11.18
N TYR A 115 1.08 -8.02 10.42
CA TYR A 115 1.14 -7.83 8.97
C TYR A 115 1.69 -6.44 8.62
N LYS A 116 1.15 -5.38 9.24
CA LYS A 116 1.56 -4.00 8.96
C LYS A 116 3.01 -3.73 9.34
N VAL A 117 3.44 -4.24 10.49
CA VAL A 117 4.81 -4.02 11.00
C VAL A 117 5.82 -4.89 10.26
N CYS A 118 5.55 -6.15 10.02
CA CYS A 118 6.53 -7.09 9.47
C CYS A 118 6.48 -7.20 7.96
N VAL A 119 5.30 -7.43 7.40
CA VAL A 119 5.16 -7.74 5.96
C VAL A 119 5.05 -6.46 5.13
N ARG A 120 4.11 -5.58 5.48
CA ARG A 120 3.85 -4.35 4.72
C ARG A 120 5.04 -3.40 4.77
N SER A 121 5.73 -3.27 5.91
CA SER A 121 6.95 -2.47 6.01
C SER A 121 8.05 -2.94 5.04
N THR A 122 8.15 -4.26 4.81
CA THR A 122 9.08 -4.82 3.82
C THR A 122 8.72 -4.43 2.39
N ILE A 123 7.42 -4.38 2.07
CA ILE A 123 6.93 -3.93 0.77
C ILE A 123 7.15 -2.43 0.60
N GLU A 124 6.89 -1.64 1.65
CA GLU A 124 6.97 -0.18 1.61
C GLU A 124 8.41 0.36 1.59
N TYR A 125 9.41 -0.47 1.92
CA TYR A 125 10.81 -0.06 1.89
C TYR A 125 11.26 0.29 0.47
N GLY A 126 11.59 1.56 0.25
CA GLY A 126 11.96 2.10 -1.05
C GLY A 126 10.84 2.14 -2.10
N LEU A 127 9.59 1.80 -1.74
CA LEU A 127 8.46 1.68 -2.66
C LEU A 127 8.27 2.93 -3.54
N VAL A 128 8.47 4.09 -2.96
CA VAL A 128 8.29 5.39 -3.64
C VAL A 128 9.24 5.57 -4.83
N LEU A 129 10.41 4.93 -4.79
CA LEU A 129 11.42 5.03 -5.85
C LEU A 129 11.01 4.32 -7.13
N TYR A 130 10.26 3.22 -7.02
CA TYR A 130 10.04 2.35 -8.16
C TYR A 130 8.56 2.03 -8.47
N TRP A 131 7.64 2.13 -7.51
CA TRP A 131 6.25 1.67 -7.67
C TRP A 131 5.57 2.19 -8.93
N HIS A 132 5.69 3.47 -9.20
CA HIS A 132 4.97 4.11 -10.31
C HIS A 132 5.57 3.80 -11.68
N THR A 133 6.82 3.33 -11.72
CA THR A 133 7.51 2.92 -12.94
C THR A 133 7.40 1.41 -13.23
N LEU A 134 6.82 0.63 -12.29
CA LEU A 134 6.61 -0.80 -12.44
C LEU A 134 5.61 -1.13 -13.55
N LYS A 135 5.86 -2.25 -14.25
CA LYS A 135 4.89 -2.87 -15.15
C LYS A 135 3.66 -3.38 -14.36
N PRO A 136 2.46 -3.45 -14.99
CA PRO A 136 1.26 -3.97 -14.32
C PRO A 136 1.45 -5.37 -13.71
N THR A 137 2.20 -6.26 -14.37
CA THR A 137 2.51 -7.61 -13.89
C THR A 137 3.32 -7.58 -12.60
N GLN A 138 4.30 -6.68 -12.48
CA GLN A 138 5.13 -6.51 -11.29
C GLN A 138 4.32 -5.93 -10.12
N LYS A 139 3.45 -4.95 -10.40
CA LYS A 139 2.49 -4.42 -9.40
C LYS A 139 1.56 -5.51 -8.88
N ALA A 140 1.05 -6.35 -9.78
CA ALA A 140 0.21 -7.48 -9.41
C ALA A 140 0.94 -8.51 -8.51
N GLN A 141 2.23 -8.77 -8.74
CA GLN A 141 3.04 -9.66 -7.88
C GLN A 141 3.08 -9.15 -6.44
N ILE A 142 3.37 -7.86 -6.25
CA ILE A 142 3.41 -7.24 -4.92
C ILE A 142 2.00 -7.19 -4.29
N SER A 143 0.98 -6.81 -5.06
CA SER A 143 -0.41 -6.74 -4.58
C SER A 143 -0.95 -8.10 -4.13
N ARG A 144 -0.53 -9.20 -4.77
CA ARG A 144 -0.86 -10.57 -4.35
C ARG A 144 -0.36 -10.90 -2.93
N ILE A 145 0.76 -10.31 -2.50
CA ILE A 145 1.27 -10.51 -1.14
C ILE A 145 0.32 -9.86 -0.14
N GLN A 146 -0.13 -8.62 -0.40
CA GLN A 146 -1.11 -7.95 0.44
C GLN A 146 -2.42 -8.75 0.49
N TYR A 147 -2.91 -9.23 -0.63
CA TYR A 147 -4.11 -10.06 -0.70
C TYR A 147 -3.98 -11.35 0.14
N ARG A 148 -2.83 -12.04 0.06
CA ARG A 148 -2.56 -13.22 0.91
C ARG A 148 -2.53 -12.85 2.39
N GLY A 149 -1.89 -11.74 2.76
CA GLY A 149 -1.90 -11.22 4.12
C GLY A 149 -3.30 -10.91 4.61
N ALA A 150 -4.11 -10.26 3.78
CA ALA A 150 -5.50 -9.95 4.07
C ALA A 150 -6.33 -11.19 4.36
N LYS A 151 -6.16 -12.28 3.58
CA LYS A 151 -6.82 -13.57 3.83
C LYS A 151 -6.39 -14.20 5.16
N ILE A 152 -5.10 -14.16 5.50
CA ILE A 152 -4.60 -14.69 6.77
C ILE A 152 -5.21 -13.92 7.95
N CYS A 153 -5.24 -12.60 7.88
CA CYS A 153 -5.75 -11.74 8.95
C CYS A 153 -7.26 -11.87 9.14
N SER A 154 -8.02 -12.00 8.05
CA SER A 154 -9.48 -12.01 8.07
C SER A 154 -10.11 -13.39 8.19
N GLY A 155 -9.39 -14.46 7.84
CA GLY A 155 -9.95 -15.80 7.70
C GLY A 155 -10.89 -15.95 6.48
N ALA A 156 -10.77 -15.06 5.49
CA ALA A 156 -11.57 -15.13 4.27
C ALA A 156 -11.27 -16.39 3.45
N LEU A 157 -12.28 -16.88 2.74
CA LEU A 157 -12.20 -18.07 1.91
C LEU A 157 -11.42 -17.82 0.62
N HIS A 158 -11.07 -18.91 -0.05
CA HIS A 158 -10.52 -18.86 -1.40
C HIS A 158 -11.52 -18.16 -2.35
N PHE A 159 -11.05 -17.53 -3.42
CA PHE A 159 -11.88 -16.77 -4.38
C PHE A 159 -12.58 -15.50 -3.84
N THR A 160 -12.27 -15.05 -2.63
CA THR A 160 -12.73 -13.75 -2.15
C THR A 160 -12.12 -12.62 -3.00
N SER A 161 -12.93 -11.65 -3.42
CA SER A 161 -12.43 -10.48 -4.16
C SER A 161 -11.42 -9.69 -3.33
N GLN A 162 -10.24 -9.41 -3.91
CA GLN A 162 -9.20 -8.60 -3.25
C GLN A 162 -9.74 -7.23 -2.85
N LEU A 163 -10.44 -6.55 -3.76
CA LEU A 163 -10.99 -5.22 -3.53
C LEU A 163 -11.97 -5.20 -2.35
N ARG A 164 -12.93 -6.12 -2.33
CA ARG A 164 -13.90 -6.23 -1.23
C ARG A 164 -13.23 -6.52 0.09
N LEU A 165 -12.21 -7.38 0.08
CA LEU A 165 -11.47 -7.75 1.28
C LEU A 165 -10.63 -6.58 1.83
N GLU A 166 -9.96 -5.82 0.96
CA GLU A 166 -9.22 -4.63 1.37
C GLU A 166 -10.16 -3.54 1.92
N GLN A 167 -11.33 -3.36 1.31
CA GLN A 167 -12.37 -2.45 1.81
C GLN A 167 -12.87 -2.88 3.19
N ASP A 168 -13.21 -4.16 3.37
CA ASP A 168 -13.68 -4.70 4.63
C ASP A 168 -12.64 -4.61 5.76
N LEU A 169 -11.36 -4.80 5.43
CA LEU A 169 -10.23 -4.60 6.33
C LEU A 169 -9.88 -3.13 6.57
N SER A 170 -10.46 -2.23 5.79
CA SER A 170 -10.03 -0.83 5.69
C SER A 170 -8.52 -0.72 5.43
N TRP A 171 -7.99 -1.63 4.61
CA TRP A 171 -6.62 -1.56 4.15
C TRP A 171 -6.52 -0.68 2.91
N GLU A 172 -5.49 0.15 2.88
CA GLU A 172 -5.14 0.89 1.67
C GLU A 172 -4.49 -0.06 0.67
N SER A 173 -4.82 0.10 -0.61
CA SER A 173 -4.06 -0.56 -1.67
C SER A 173 -2.59 -0.13 -1.64
N ILE A 174 -1.71 -0.95 -2.20
CA ILE A 174 -0.28 -0.60 -2.29
C ILE A 174 -0.08 0.68 -3.12
N ASP A 175 -0.93 0.92 -4.12
CA ASP A 175 -0.88 2.17 -4.90
C ASP A 175 -1.17 3.41 -4.04
N ASN A 176 -2.25 3.37 -3.24
CA ASN A 176 -2.57 4.45 -2.31
C ASN A 176 -1.47 4.64 -1.26
N ARG A 177 -0.83 3.55 -0.80
CA ARG A 177 0.31 3.62 0.11
C ARG A 177 1.52 4.28 -0.52
N ALA A 178 1.87 3.91 -1.76
CA ALA A 178 2.95 4.54 -2.50
C ALA A 178 2.69 6.05 -2.71
N ARG A 179 1.45 6.41 -3.06
CA ARG A 179 1.02 7.80 -3.20
C ARG A 179 1.13 8.56 -1.88
N PHE A 180 0.63 8.00 -0.79
CA PHE A 180 0.72 8.62 0.54
C PHE A 180 2.16 8.86 0.98
N LEU A 181 3.01 7.84 0.85
CA LEU A 181 4.42 7.93 1.22
C LEU A 181 5.15 8.97 0.36
N GLY A 182 4.92 8.95 -0.95
CA GLY A 182 5.55 9.87 -1.88
C GLY A 182 5.12 11.33 -1.66
N LEU A 183 3.82 11.60 -1.46
CA LEU A 183 3.34 12.93 -1.13
C LEU A 183 3.88 13.42 0.21
N SER A 184 4.04 12.52 1.20
CA SER A 184 4.65 12.87 2.48
C SER A 184 6.13 13.27 2.36
N ILE A 185 6.87 12.62 1.46
CA ILE A 185 8.26 12.98 1.16
C ILE A 185 8.29 14.27 0.35
N PHE A 186 7.42 14.41 -0.65
CA PHE A 186 7.33 15.61 -1.49
C PHE A 186 7.01 16.85 -0.66
N HIS A 187 6.10 16.76 0.31
CA HIS A 187 5.80 17.84 1.25
C HIS A 187 7.04 18.29 2.04
N LYS A 188 7.82 17.34 2.57
CA LYS A 188 9.08 17.68 3.26
C LYS A 188 10.07 18.43 2.36
N ILE A 189 10.19 18.00 1.10
CA ILE A 189 11.07 18.65 0.13
C ILE A 189 10.54 20.05 -0.20
N HIS A 190 9.23 20.19 -0.38
CA HIS A 190 8.57 21.46 -0.63
C HIS A 190 8.84 22.50 0.47
N LEU A 191 8.78 22.09 1.72
CA LEU A 191 9.08 22.94 2.88
C LEU A 191 10.58 23.23 3.09
N GLY A 192 11.45 22.73 2.21
CA GLY A 192 12.89 22.97 2.30
C GLY A 192 13.64 22.09 3.30
N ALA A 193 12.98 21.10 3.92
CA ALA A 193 13.61 20.12 4.82
C ALA A 193 14.42 19.04 4.06
N SER A 194 15.07 19.42 2.98
CA SER A 194 15.89 18.53 2.14
C SER A 194 17.24 19.15 1.81
N ARG A 195 18.20 18.32 1.44
CA ARG A 195 19.51 18.78 0.97
C ARG A 195 19.34 19.67 -0.28
N PRO A 196 20.19 20.69 -0.46
CA PRO A 196 20.08 21.64 -1.61
C PRO A 196 19.96 20.92 -2.95
N LEU A 197 20.76 19.88 -3.18
CA LEU A 197 20.76 19.08 -4.40
C LEU A 197 19.39 18.46 -4.74
N ILE A 198 18.65 17.99 -3.73
CA ILE A 198 17.30 17.43 -3.96
C ILE A 198 16.34 18.55 -4.36
N LYS A 199 16.51 19.73 -3.81
CA LYS A 199 15.68 20.89 -4.13
C LYS A 199 15.87 21.33 -5.59
N THR A 200 17.08 21.23 -6.16
CA THR A 200 17.33 21.56 -7.58
C THR A 200 16.63 20.61 -8.56
N CYS A 201 16.27 19.41 -8.12
CA CYS A 201 15.50 18.44 -8.93
C CYS A 201 14.01 18.76 -8.98
N MET A 202 13.50 19.70 -8.16
CA MET A 202 12.09 20.05 -8.15
C MET A 202 11.74 20.87 -9.39
N PRO A 203 10.56 20.63 -10.02
CA PRO A 203 10.07 21.52 -11.07
C PRO A 203 9.88 22.96 -10.55
N GLU A 204 10.03 23.93 -11.43
CA GLU A 204 9.76 25.33 -11.09
C GLU A 204 8.28 25.56 -10.76
N ILE A 205 8.02 26.51 -9.88
CA ILE A 205 6.66 26.97 -9.59
C ILE A 205 6.22 27.95 -10.69
N ASN A 206 4.99 27.83 -11.15
CA ASN A 206 4.41 28.76 -12.11
C ASN A 206 4.09 30.09 -11.42
N THR A 207 4.80 31.15 -11.81
CA THR A 207 4.62 32.52 -11.30
C THR A 207 3.68 33.34 -12.15
N ASN A 208 3.26 32.85 -13.33
CA ASN A 208 2.37 33.55 -14.22
C ASN A 208 0.99 33.76 -13.59
N ARG A 209 0.31 34.89 -13.84
CA ARG A 209 -1.05 35.20 -13.38
C ARG A 209 -2.12 34.35 -14.11
N THR A 210 -2.01 33.05 -14.06
CA THR A 210 -2.95 32.08 -14.66
C THR A 210 -3.60 31.22 -13.58
N ARG A 211 -4.62 30.43 -13.95
CA ARG A 211 -5.27 29.46 -13.02
C ARG A 211 -4.29 28.46 -12.39
N SER A 212 -3.10 28.30 -12.98
CA SER A 212 -2.03 27.44 -12.47
C SER A 212 -0.97 28.20 -11.66
N ALA A 213 -1.19 29.47 -11.32
CA ALA A 213 -0.28 30.22 -10.45
C ALA A 213 -0.07 29.51 -9.12
N GLY A 214 1.17 29.44 -8.66
CA GLY A 214 1.54 28.75 -7.42
C GLY A 214 1.60 27.21 -7.54
N LEU A 215 1.34 26.63 -8.71
CA LEU A 215 1.51 25.20 -8.97
C LEU A 215 2.85 24.92 -9.65
N TYR A 216 3.35 23.71 -9.49
CA TYR A 216 4.55 23.29 -10.21
C TYR A 216 4.30 23.22 -11.73
N LYS A 217 5.25 23.72 -12.51
CA LYS A 217 5.21 23.61 -13.97
C LYS A 217 5.25 22.14 -14.38
N THR A 218 4.30 21.72 -15.20
CA THR A 218 4.29 20.37 -15.81
C THR A 218 5.02 20.43 -17.14
N THR A 219 6.23 19.92 -17.19
CA THR A 219 6.96 19.76 -18.45
C THR A 219 6.45 18.49 -19.18
N LYS A 220 6.29 18.60 -20.49
CA LYS A 220 6.04 17.42 -21.33
C LYS A 220 7.35 16.68 -21.55
N TYR A 221 7.43 15.44 -21.10
CA TYR A 221 8.60 14.60 -21.26
C TYR A 221 8.30 13.48 -22.26
N PHE A 222 9.27 13.13 -23.07
CA PHE A 222 9.12 12.09 -24.11
C PHE A 222 9.02 10.68 -23.54
N SER A 223 9.67 10.40 -22.39
CA SER A 223 9.67 9.08 -21.78
C SER A 223 8.59 8.94 -20.71
N GLN A 224 7.73 7.92 -20.86
CA GLN A 224 6.72 7.57 -19.85
C GLN A 224 7.37 7.18 -18.52
N LYS A 225 8.56 6.58 -18.57
CA LYS A 225 9.35 6.20 -17.39
C LYS A 225 9.75 7.42 -16.58
N TYR A 226 10.21 8.49 -17.25
CA TYR A 226 10.52 9.74 -16.59
C TYR A 226 9.26 10.44 -16.04
N ASN A 227 8.16 10.45 -16.79
CA ASN A 227 6.89 11.01 -16.33
C ASN A 227 6.35 10.33 -15.05
N ASN A 228 6.67 9.04 -14.86
CA ASN A 228 6.29 8.26 -13.70
C ASN A 228 7.37 8.26 -12.60
N SER A 229 8.49 8.94 -12.81
CA SER A 229 9.52 9.11 -11.80
C SER A 229 9.06 10.10 -10.72
N PHE A 230 9.78 10.15 -9.59
CA PHE A 230 9.34 10.83 -8.38
C PHE A 230 8.90 12.28 -8.61
N PHE A 231 9.80 13.16 -9.09
CA PHE A 231 9.50 14.58 -9.16
C PHE A 231 8.39 14.94 -10.17
N PRO A 232 8.42 14.48 -11.42
CA PRO A 232 7.35 14.77 -12.37
C PRO A 232 5.97 14.25 -11.94
N LEU A 233 5.93 13.06 -11.32
CA LEU A 233 4.67 12.46 -10.90
C LEU A 233 4.10 13.14 -9.65
N PHE A 234 4.94 13.33 -8.62
CA PHE A 234 4.46 13.86 -7.35
C PHE A 234 4.17 15.37 -7.43
N SER A 235 4.80 16.13 -8.32
CA SER A 235 4.38 17.50 -8.62
C SER A 235 2.95 17.56 -9.21
N LYS A 236 2.57 16.59 -10.07
CA LYS A 236 1.20 16.45 -10.58
C LYS A 236 0.20 16.05 -9.49
N TYR A 237 0.57 15.13 -8.61
CA TYR A 237 -0.28 14.75 -7.48
C TYR A 237 -0.44 15.90 -6.48
N TRP A 238 0.63 16.63 -6.20
CA TRP A 238 0.64 17.80 -5.34
C TRP A 238 -0.31 18.87 -5.85
N SER A 239 -0.25 19.19 -7.14
CA SER A 239 -1.10 20.18 -7.79
C SER A 239 -2.59 19.86 -7.73
N LYS A 240 -2.94 18.58 -7.54
CA LYS A 240 -4.33 18.11 -7.38
C LYS A 240 -4.83 18.15 -5.94
N LEU A 241 -3.95 18.39 -4.96
CA LEU A 241 -4.36 18.48 -3.57
C LEU A 241 -5.14 19.79 -3.32
N PRO A 242 -6.11 19.79 -2.40
CA PRO A 242 -6.78 21.00 -1.94
C PRO A 242 -5.77 22.02 -1.38
N LEU A 243 -6.11 23.30 -1.47
CA LEU A 243 -5.21 24.38 -1.05
C LEU A 243 -4.83 24.30 0.43
N ASN A 244 -5.79 23.99 1.29
CA ASN A 244 -5.55 23.80 2.73
C ASN A 244 -4.51 22.72 3.04
N LEU A 245 -4.43 21.65 2.23
CA LEU A 245 -3.39 20.64 2.37
C LEU A 245 -2.03 21.13 1.87
N ARG A 246 -2.02 21.88 0.74
CA ARG A 246 -0.77 22.39 0.14
C ARG A 246 -0.11 23.48 0.98
N SER A 247 -0.91 24.27 1.73
CA SER A 247 -0.42 25.33 2.60
C SER A 247 -0.04 24.85 4.02
N GLU A 248 -0.32 23.58 4.36
CA GLU A 248 -0.01 23.02 5.68
C GLU A 248 1.51 22.95 5.89
N GLN A 249 1.99 23.50 7.01
CA GLN A 249 3.42 23.53 7.37
C GLN A 249 3.82 22.33 8.24
N ASP A 250 2.90 21.85 9.07
CA ASP A 250 3.17 20.70 9.95
C ASP A 250 3.02 19.38 9.21
N ILE A 251 4.10 18.60 9.20
CA ILE A 251 4.13 17.29 8.51
C ILE A 251 3.18 16.26 9.14
N LEU A 252 2.90 16.34 10.43
CA LEU A 252 2.02 15.40 11.12
C LEU A 252 0.57 15.71 10.75
N ILE A 253 0.18 16.99 10.83
CA ILE A 253 -1.15 17.48 10.43
C ILE A 253 -1.38 17.20 8.94
N PHE A 254 -0.40 17.50 8.09
CA PHE A 254 -0.45 17.16 6.67
C PHE A 254 -0.73 15.68 6.43
N LYS A 255 0.01 14.79 7.08
CA LYS A 255 -0.18 13.34 6.94
C LYS A 255 -1.54 12.86 7.43
N GLU A 256 -2.06 13.41 8.52
CA GLU A 256 -3.38 13.07 9.03
C GLU A 256 -4.47 13.48 8.06
N ASN A 257 -4.45 14.70 7.57
CA ASN A 257 -5.40 15.21 6.59
C ASN A 257 -5.28 14.51 5.25
N LEU A 258 -4.06 14.20 4.80
CA LEU A 258 -3.82 13.41 3.59
C LEU A 258 -4.38 11.99 3.73
N LYS A 259 -4.29 11.36 4.90
CA LYS A 259 -4.93 10.05 5.16
C LYS A 259 -6.45 10.14 5.01
N LEU A 260 -7.08 11.18 5.52
CA LEU A 260 -8.52 11.37 5.40
C LEU A 260 -8.96 11.53 3.93
N THR A 261 -8.11 12.13 3.11
CA THR A 261 -8.35 12.30 1.66
C THR A 261 -8.18 10.99 0.87
N ILE A 262 -7.24 10.15 1.26
CA ILE A 262 -6.87 8.91 0.52
C ILE A 262 -7.62 7.69 1.06
N LYS A 263 -8.00 7.68 2.35
CA LYS A 263 -8.63 6.54 3.03
C LYS A 263 -10.15 6.65 3.09
N PRO A 264 -10.85 5.56 2.77
CA PRO A 264 -12.24 5.42 3.22
C PRO A 264 -12.30 5.37 4.75
N LYS A 265 -13.36 5.95 5.33
CA LYS A 265 -13.60 5.93 6.80
C LYS A 265 -13.50 4.51 7.35
N ARG A 266 -12.73 4.34 8.41
CA ARG A 266 -12.47 3.05 9.06
C ARG A 266 -13.68 2.64 9.88
N GLN A 267 -14.34 1.55 9.51
CA GLN A 267 -15.32 0.91 10.36
C GLN A 267 -14.63 -0.09 11.30
N LYS A 268 -14.82 0.04 12.61
CA LYS A 268 -14.16 -0.80 13.63
C LYS A 268 -14.93 -2.10 13.91
N HIS A 269 -15.50 -2.75 12.89
CA HIS A 269 -16.37 -3.92 13.08
C HIS A 269 -15.68 -5.13 13.75
N TYR A 270 -14.36 -5.23 13.62
CA TYR A 270 -13.59 -6.35 14.11
C TYR A 270 -12.81 -6.04 15.39
N ALA A 271 -13.17 -4.97 16.07
CA ALA A 271 -12.59 -4.65 17.38
C ALA A 271 -13.07 -5.60 18.47
N TYR A 272 -14.17 -6.31 18.22
CA TYR A 272 -14.88 -7.15 19.18
C TYR A 272 -15.01 -8.59 18.67
N GLY A 273 -15.26 -9.53 19.60
CA GLY A 273 -15.45 -10.94 19.29
C GLY A 273 -14.15 -11.75 19.14
N ASP A 274 -14.31 -13.06 19.05
CA ASP A 274 -13.23 -13.99 18.80
C ASP A 274 -12.84 -14.03 17.31
N LYS A 275 -11.81 -14.80 17.00
CA LYS A 275 -11.32 -14.90 15.64
C LYS A 275 -12.28 -15.65 14.71
N HIS A 276 -12.94 -16.69 15.21
CA HIS A 276 -13.80 -17.55 14.41
C HIS A 276 -15.03 -16.78 13.93
N THR A 277 -15.75 -16.13 14.85
CA THR A 277 -16.91 -15.31 14.57
C THR A 277 -16.57 -14.12 13.68
N ASN A 278 -15.42 -13.50 13.89
CA ASN A 278 -14.91 -12.42 13.00
C ASN A 278 -14.63 -12.94 11.58
N ALA A 279 -14.15 -14.17 11.42
CA ALA A 279 -13.93 -14.74 10.08
C ALA A 279 -15.26 -15.05 9.39
N LEU A 280 -16.25 -15.58 10.12
CA LEU A 280 -17.59 -15.85 9.59
C LEU A 280 -18.28 -14.55 9.15
N LEU A 281 -18.24 -13.51 10.00
CA LEU A 281 -18.76 -12.19 9.67
C LEU A 281 -18.07 -11.60 8.43
N CYS A 282 -16.75 -11.70 8.32
CA CYS A 282 -16.02 -11.27 7.13
C CYS A 282 -16.51 -12.01 5.87
N ARG A 283 -16.68 -13.33 5.95
CA ARG A 283 -17.15 -14.13 4.81
C ARG A 283 -18.54 -13.73 4.33
N LEU A 284 -19.45 -13.44 5.26
CA LEU A 284 -20.80 -12.93 4.92
C LEU A 284 -20.70 -11.56 4.23
N ARG A 285 -19.92 -10.63 4.80
CA ARG A 285 -19.79 -9.25 4.29
C ARG A 285 -19.14 -9.17 2.92
N VAL A 286 -18.15 -9.99 2.64
CA VAL A 286 -17.50 -10.02 1.31
C VAL A 286 -18.28 -10.84 0.28
N GLY A 287 -19.44 -11.43 0.67
CA GLY A 287 -20.27 -12.24 -0.21
C GLY A 287 -19.63 -13.58 -0.60
N ARG A 288 -18.80 -14.16 0.29
CA ARG A 288 -18.16 -15.44 0.11
C ARG A 288 -18.16 -16.19 1.46
N SER A 289 -19.29 -16.79 1.78
CA SER A 289 -19.49 -17.59 2.99
C SER A 289 -19.73 -19.04 2.64
N LEU A 290 -20.03 -19.86 3.65
CA LEU A 290 -20.41 -21.27 3.48
C LEU A 290 -21.91 -21.43 3.15
N LEU A 291 -22.66 -20.35 3.01
CA LEU A 291 -24.04 -20.40 2.53
C LEU A 291 -24.11 -21.11 1.18
N LYS A 292 -25.13 -21.93 0.99
CA LYS A 292 -25.26 -22.75 -0.23
C LYS A 292 -25.34 -21.90 -1.50
N SER A 293 -26.03 -20.75 -1.47
CA SER A 293 -26.07 -19.83 -2.60
C SER A 293 -24.68 -19.32 -3.01
N HIS A 294 -23.82 -19.00 -2.04
CA HIS A 294 -22.44 -18.59 -2.34
C HIS A 294 -21.58 -19.76 -2.86
N SER A 295 -21.76 -20.95 -2.28
CA SER A 295 -21.03 -22.17 -2.67
C SER A 295 -21.46 -22.65 -4.06
N PHE A 296 -22.75 -22.58 -4.37
CA PHE A 296 -23.31 -22.92 -5.67
C PHE A 296 -22.81 -21.98 -6.77
N ALA A 297 -22.78 -20.66 -6.49
CA ALA A 297 -22.29 -19.64 -7.43
C ALA A 297 -20.80 -19.82 -7.83
N ILE A 298 -20.03 -20.63 -7.11
CA ILE A 298 -18.62 -20.97 -7.41
C ILE A 298 -18.41 -22.45 -7.67
N ASN A 299 -19.48 -23.19 -8.00
CA ASN A 299 -19.46 -24.62 -8.30
C ASN A 299 -18.88 -25.52 -7.19
N MET A 300 -19.01 -25.12 -5.93
CA MET A 300 -18.60 -25.91 -4.75
C MET A 300 -19.77 -26.64 -4.09
N SER A 301 -21.00 -26.43 -4.53
CA SER A 301 -22.20 -27.11 -4.05
C SER A 301 -23.06 -27.46 -5.26
N SER A 302 -23.75 -28.60 -5.19
CA SER A 302 -24.71 -29.04 -6.21
C SER A 302 -26.07 -28.33 -6.10
N THR A 303 -26.35 -27.64 -4.99
CA THR A 303 -27.57 -26.91 -4.76
C THR A 303 -27.31 -25.61 -4.03
N ASP A 304 -28.17 -24.62 -4.28
CA ASP A 304 -28.20 -23.34 -3.58
C ASP A 304 -29.15 -23.33 -2.38
N ARG A 305 -29.84 -24.47 -2.10
CA ARG A 305 -30.88 -24.58 -1.07
C ARG A 305 -30.32 -25.05 0.27
N CYS A 306 -30.87 -24.46 1.34
CA CYS A 306 -30.68 -24.92 2.70
C CYS A 306 -31.42 -26.25 2.95
N LEU A 307 -31.11 -26.93 4.05
CA LEU A 307 -31.86 -28.11 4.51
C LEU A 307 -33.33 -27.79 4.82
N CYS A 308 -33.66 -26.50 5.03
CA CYS A 308 -35.06 -26.04 5.18
C CYS A 308 -35.84 -25.94 3.85
N GLY A 309 -35.19 -26.18 2.70
CA GLY A 309 -35.80 -26.11 1.38
C GLY A 309 -35.74 -24.72 0.71
N GLU A 310 -35.47 -23.66 1.46
CA GLU A 310 -35.34 -22.30 0.92
C GLU A 310 -33.96 -22.08 0.28
N ILE A 311 -33.85 -21.07 -0.60
CA ILE A 311 -32.56 -20.64 -1.12
C ILE A 311 -31.73 -20.07 0.05
N ASP A 312 -30.52 -20.62 0.25
CA ASP A 312 -29.65 -20.30 1.39
C ASP A 312 -28.87 -19.00 1.15
N THR A 313 -29.58 -17.86 1.26
CA THR A 313 -29.02 -16.52 1.13
C THR A 313 -28.73 -15.90 2.49
N ILE A 314 -27.99 -14.77 2.51
CA ILE A 314 -27.79 -13.97 3.72
C ILE A 314 -29.15 -13.55 4.31
N GLN A 315 -30.08 -13.19 3.46
CA GLN A 315 -31.42 -12.75 3.90
C GLN A 315 -32.21 -13.91 4.48
N SER A 316 -32.25 -15.12 3.86
CA SER A 316 -32.92 -16.27 4.42
C SER A 316 -32.28 -16.72 5.73
N TYR A 317 -30.97 -16.68 5.82
CA TYR A 317 -30.23 -17.01 7.04
C TYR A 317 -30.63 -16.10 8.23
N PHE A 318 -30.68 -14.81 8.03
CA PHE A 318 -31.04 -13.88 9.10
C PHE A 318 -32.53 -13.75 9.38
N PHE A 319 -33.43 -14.05 8.42
CA PHE A 319 -34.85 -13.67 8.59
C PHE A 319 -35.87 -14.76 8.35
N SER A 320 -35.60 -15.83 7.59
CA SER A 320 -36.65 -16.79 7.21
C SER A 320 -36.31 -18.26 7.52
N CYS A 321 -35.06 -18.67 7.51
CA CYS A 321 -34.70 -20.08 7.72
C CYS A 321 -35.19 -20.56 9.10
N PHE A 322 -36.04 -21.60 9.13
CA PHE A 322 -36.60 -22.10 10.39
C PHE A 322 -35.56 -22.79 11.28
N LEU A 323 -34.46 -23.29 10.73
CA LEU A 323 -33.40 -23.95 11.49
C LEU A 323 -32.74 -23.01 12.52
N PHE A 324 -32.82 -21.71 12.31
CA PHE A 324 -32.24 -20.68 13.20
C PHE A 324 -33.30 -19.81 13.84
N GLN A 325 -34.53 -20.31 14.03
CA GLN A 325 -35.66 -19.52 14.52
C GLN A 325 -35.44 -19.02 15.94
N ASN A 326 -34.94 -19.87 16.84
CA ASN A 326 -34.76 -19.50 18.25
C ASN A 326 -33.65 -18.48 18.41
N GLU A 327 -32.51 -18.69 17.78
CA GLU A 327 -31.36 -17.81 17.81
C GLU A 327 -31.71 -16.45 17.18
N ARG A 328 -32.52 -16.47 16.11
CA ARG A 328 -33.04 -15.25 15.46
C ARG A 328 -33.92 -14.41 16.37
N LEU A 329 -34.79 -15.04 17.13
CA LEU A 329 -35.65 -14.30 18.08
C LEU A 329 -34.80 -13.55 19.08
N VAL A 330 -33.75 -14.17 19.63
CA VAL A 330 -32.83 -13.55 20.57
C VAL A 330 -32.03 -12.41 19.88
N LEU A 331 -31.58 -12.62 18.64
CA LEU A 331 -30.89 -11.58 17.88
C LEU A 331 -31.77 -10.37 17.65
N LEU A 332 -32.98 -10.58 17.10
CA LEU A 332 -33.93 -9.51 16.74
C LEU A 332 -34.41 -8.73 17.96
N ASP A 333 -34.64 -9.41 19.08
CA ASP A 333 -35.02 -8.76 20.34
C ASP A 333 -33.89 -7.79 20.79
N LYS A 334 -32.66 -8.25 20.87
CA LYS A 334 -31.50 -7.41 21.21
C LYS A 334 -31.32 -6.23 20.25
N ILE A 335 -31.53 -6.44 18.95
CA ILE A 335 -31.40 -5.36 17.97
C ILE A 335 -32.53 -4.34 18.10
N ASN A 336 -33.77 -4.77 18.32
CA ASN A 336 -34.92 -3.89 18.49
C ASN A 336 -34.80 -3.04 19.76
N GLN A 337 -34.23 -3.56 20.85
CA GLN A 337 -33.95 -2.79 22.06
C GLN A 337 -32.97 -1.62 21.79
N ILE A 338 -32.00 -1.80 20.89
CA ILE A 338 -30.98 -0.80 20.59
C ILE A 338 -31.42 0.14 19.47
N LEU A 339 -32.18 -0.39 18.50
CA LEU A 339 -32.64 0.29 17.31
C LEU A 339 -34.16 0.05 17.11
N PRO A 340 -35.06 0.75 17.83
CA PRO A 340 -36.49 0.51 17.76
C PRO A 340 -37.09 0.64 16.36
N ARG A 341 -36.44 1.35 15.46
CA ARG A 341 -36.90 1.51 14.07
C ARG A 341 -36.43 0.35 13.14
N PHE A 342 -35.69 -0.62 13.65
CA PHE A 342 -35.15 -1.72 12.84
C PHE A 342 -36.23 -2.51 12.10
N HIS A 343 -37.36 -2.80 12.78
CA HIS A 343 -38.47 -3.53 12.17
C HIS A 343 -39.18 -2.77 11.03
N LYS A 344 -39.02 -1.43 10.93
CA LYS A 344 -39.58 -0.60 9.85
C LYS A 344 -38.68 -0.53 8.61
N MET A 345 -37.46 -1.02 8.70
CA MET A 345 -36.52 -1.05 7.59
C MET A 345 -36.85 -2.19 6.63
N THR A 346 -36.48 -2.03 5.37
CA THR A 346 -36.50 -3.13 4.39
C THR A 346 -35.55 -4.24 4.80
N LYS A 347 -35.79 -5.46 4.33
CA LYS A 347 -34.92 -6.61 4.63
C LYS A 347 -33.46 -6.38 4.18
N SER A 348 -33.26 -5.66 3.08
CA SER A 348 -31.93 -5.28 2.61
C SER A 348 -31.22 -4.34 3.61
N GLU A 349 -31.91 -3.28 4.05
CA GLU A 349 -31.38 -2.34 5.04
C GLU A 349 -31.11 -3.03 6.39
N GLN A 350 -32.00 -3.94 6.80
CA GLN A 350 -31.80 -4.75 7.99
C GLN A 350 -30.52 -5.60 7.88
N CYS A 351 -30.30 -6.28 6.74
CA CYS A 351 -29.06 -7.00 6.46
C CYS A 351 -27.83 -6.09 6.55
N ASP A 352 -27.91 -4.90 5.97
CA ASP A 352 -26.80 -3.95 5.99
C ASP A 352 -26.48 -3.48 7.43
N VAL A 353 -27.48 -3.24 8.24
CA VAL A 353 -27.29 -2.93 9.67
C VAL A 353 -26.63 -4.08 10.41
N LEU A 354 -27.09 -5.32 10.20
CA LEU A 354 -26.51 -6.50 10.85
C LEU A 354 -25.06 -6.74 10.42
N LEU A 355 -24.75 -6.57 9.14
CA LEU A 355 -23.41 -6.82 8.62
C LEU A 355 -22.44 -5.66 8.83
N TYR A 356 -22.91 -4.42 8.67
CA TYR A 356 -22.05 -3.23 8.61
C TYR A 356 -22.28 -2.24 9.73
N GLY A 357 -23.32 -2.47 10.56
CA GLY A 357 -23.73 -1.55 11.62
C GLY A 357 -24.51 -0.35 11.09
N ILE A 358 -24.84 0.55 12.01
CA ILE A 358 -25.54 1.80 11.69
C ILE A 358 -24.56 2.76 11.03
N ASN A 359 -24.90 3.16 9.83
CA ASN A 359 -24.09 4.13 9.07
C ASN A 359 -24.49 5.54 9.51
N THR A 360 -23.79 6.09 10.50
CA THR A 360 -23.95 7.50 10.87
C THR A 360 -22.92 8.31 10.10
N HIS A 361 -23.36 9.39 9.47
CA HIS A 361 -22.47 10.35 8.80
C HIS A 361 -21.50 11.06 9.77
N ASN A 362 -21.57 10.74 11.05
CA ASN A 362 -20.75 11.31 12.11
C ASN A 362 -19.34 10.70 12.14
N ILE A 363 -18.37 11.54 12.47
CA ILE A 363 -16.94 11.21 12.58
C ILE A 363 -16.68 10.14 13.66
N LEU A 364 -17.51 10.08 14.69
CA LEU A 364 -17.41 9.10 15.78
C LEU A 364 -18.21 7.84 15.46
N PRO A 365 -17.65 6.64 15.76
CA PRO A 365 -18.39 5.40 15.60
C PRO A 365 -19.58 5.36 16.56
N ASP A 366 -20.76 5.00 16.05
CA ASP A 366 -21.95 4.85 16.85
C ASP A 366 -21.73 3.74 17.91
N PRO A 367 -21.91 4.02 19.21
CA PRO A 367 -21.69 3.02 20.27
C PRO A 367 -22.61 1.81 20.15
N ARG A 368 -23.78 1.97 19.54
CA ARG A 368 -24.73 0.89 19.25
C ARG A 368 -24.13 -0.18 18.34
N ASN A 369 -23.22 0.19 17.46
CA ASN A 369 -22.54 -0.76 16.55
C ASN A 369 -21.74 -1.84 17.31
N ARG A 370 -21.28 -1.55 18.52
CA ARG A 370 -20.63 -2.55 19.36
C ARG A 370 -21.62 -3.65 19.75
N VAL A 371 -22.81 -3.28 20.21
CA VAL A 371 -23.82 -4.24 20.68
C VAL A 371 -24.38 -5.04 19.50
N ILE A 372 -24.64 -4.35 18.37
CA ILE A 372 -25.06 -5.02 17.12
C ILE A 372 -24.04 -6.08 16.71
N THR A 373 -22.75 -5.72 16.70
CA THR A 373 -21.68 -6.66 16.33
C THR A 373 -21.65 -7.86 17.27
N TYR A 374 -21.78 -7.68 18.58
CA TYR A 374 -21.83 -8.79 19.54
C TYR A 374 -23.06 -9.66 19.34
N ALA A 375 -24.24 -9.07 19.14
CA ALA A 375 -25.46 -9.81 18.92
C ALA A 375 -25.36 -10.68 17.65
N VAL A 376 -24.83 -10.11 16.56
CA VAL A 376 -24.62 -10.84 15.30
C VAL A 376 -23.57 -11.93 15.47
N GLN A 377 -22.48 -11.68 16.17
CA GLN A 377 -21.44 -12.68 16.43
C GLN A 377 -21.94 -13.82 17.30
N TYR A 378 -22.85 -13.56 18.21
CA TYR A 378 -23.49 -14.62 19.00
C TYR A 378 -24.44 -15.48 18.15
N PHE A 379 -25.09 -14.86 17.14
CA PHE A 379 -25.99 -15.55 16.23
C PHE A 379 -25.27 -16.39 15.19
N ILE A 380 -24.08 -15.95 14.68
CA ILE A 380 -23.28 -16.62 13.66
C ILE A 380 -22.50 -17.79 14.28
#